data_10d73575ec763e0956ce7339e71bacf2
#
_entry.id   10d73575ec763e0956ce7339e71bacf2
#
_cell.length_a   1.000
_cell.length_b   1.000
_cell.length_c   1.000
_cell.angle_alpha   90.00
_cell.angle_beta   90.00
_cell.angle_gamma   90.00
#
_symmetry.space_group_name_H-M   'P 1'
#
loop_
_entity.id
_entity.type
_entity.pdbx_description
1 polymer ?
#
loop_
_entity_poly.entity_id
_entity_poly.type
_entity_poly.pdbx_seq_one_letter_code
_entity_poly.pdbx_strand_id
1 'polypeptide(L)'
;MIDNILCDIIDKEVKSNDVACFLSGGVDSLSLAFSAHRLGKKVHGYTFHLEGNKSYDAKKAEEAADKMGWKINTTVVPIDNLENDFMRLLRTYKCVRKPHFECAFPFLYVYPQIKQKYILSGLGADGHQGMGRLCNIFHKTPKEKFDKFRIERFKKENYAGIEQHLTLCEEYGKVLVHPYYKHKDVTKYFMKYDWFELNKKFEFQHRNCSYFINTCCYVYTK
;
A
#
# COMPACT_ATOMS: atom_id res chain seq x y z
N MET A 1 1.30 3.78 -19.21
CA MET A 1 0.81 2.71 -18.30
C MET A 1 1.03 3.20 -16.88
N ILE A 2 0.29 2.68 -15.90
CA ILE A 2 0.40 3.13 -14.49
C ILE A 2 1.81 2.91 -13.93
N ASP A 3 2.45 1.83 -14.29
CA ASP A 3 3.80 1.45 -13.89
C ASP A 3 4.86 2.53 -14.24
N ASN A 4 4.77 3.18 -15.39
CA ASN A 4 5.68 4.28 -15.72
C ASN A 4 5.46 5.48 -14.80
N ILE A 5 4.19 5.81 -14.50
CA ILE A 5 3.87 6.89 -13.56
C ILE A 5 4.42 6.58 -12.17
N LEU A 6 4.29 5.34 -11.71
CA LEU A 6 4.84 4.92 -10.42
C LEU A 6 6.37 4.97 -10.42
N CYS A 7 7.03 4.53 -11.48
CA CYS A 7 8.48 4.66 -11.64
C CYS A 7 8.92 6.13 -11.57
N ASP A 8 8.27 7.03 -12.31
CA ASP A 8 8.60 8.46 -12.33
C ASP A 8 8.48 9.10 -10.93
N ILE A 9 7.42 8.73 -10.18
CA ILE A 9 7.23 9.21 -8.81
C ILE A 9 8.32 8.69 -7.88
N ILE A 10 8.59 7.38 -7.94
CA ILE A 10 9.59 6.74 -7.08
C ILE A 10 10.98 7.29 -7.37
N ASP A 11 11.35 7.47 -8.61
CA ASP A 11 12.64 8.04 -9.01
C ASP A 11 12.80 9.49 -8.50
N LYS A 12 11.72 10.27 -8.61
CA LYS A 12 11.69 11.65 -8.14
C LYS A 12 11.75 11.77 -6.62
N GLU A 13 11.05 10.92 -5.87
CA GLU A 13 10.87 11.08 -4.43
C GLU A 13 11.85 10.25 -3.59
N VAL A 14 12.29 9.09 -4.08
CA VAL A 14 13.22 8.20 -3.36
C VAL A 14 14.66 8.46 -3.78
N LYS A 15 15.41 9.20 -2.95
CA LYS A 15 16.80 9.61 -3.23
C LYS A 15 17.86 8.59 -2.77
N SER A 16 17.44 7.38 -2.38
CA SER A 16 18.31 6.30 -1.95
C SER A 16 18.24 5.11 -2.92
N ASN A 17 19.33 4.34 -3.00
CA ASN A 17 19.33 3.06 -3.68
C ASN A 17 18.58 1.98 -2.88
N ASP A 18 18.52 2.11 -1.55
CA ASP A 18 17.81 1.21 -0.67
C ASP A 18 16.43 1.80 -0.31
N VAL A 19 15.38 1.01 -0.44
CA VAL A 19 14.02 1.44 -0.13
C VAL A 19 13.27 0.35 0.63
N ALA A 20 12.55 0.73 1.68
CA ALA A 20 11.59 -0.13 2.35
C ALA A 20 10.28 -0.17 1.56
N CYS A 21 9.59 -1.30 1.55
CA CYS A 21 8.28 -1.41 0.97
C CYS A 21 7.37 -2.18 1.92
N PHE A 22 6.23 -1.60 2.30
CA PHE A 22 5.19 -2.35 3.00
C PHE A 22 4.55 -3.33 2.04
N LEU A 23 4.74 -4.63 2.28
CA LEU A 23 4.26 -5.71 1.42
C LEU A 23 3.11 -6.46 2.08
N SER A 24 1.97 -6.49 1.41
CA SER A 24 0.81 -7.33 1.75
C SER A 24 0.62 -8.47 0.75
N GLY A 25 1.49 -8.58 -0.26
CA GLY A 25 1.28 -9.49 -1.38
C GLY A 25 0.10 -9.10 -2.29
N GLY A 26 -0.54 -7.97 -2.03
CA GLY A 26 -1.56 -7.37 -2.88
C GLY A 26 -0.95 -6.56 -4.03
N VAL A 27 -1.74 -6.34 -5.10
CA VAL A 27 -1.30 -5.66 -6.32
C VAL A 27 -0.74 -4.26 -6.05
N ASP A 28 -1.30 -3.52 -5.10
CA ASP A 28 -0.92 -2.14 -4.83
C ASP A 28 0.48 -2.05 -4.22
N SER A 29 0.77 -2.89 -3.24
CA SER A 29 2.09 -2.95 -2.61
C SER A 29 3.14 -3.54 -3.56
N LEU A 30 2.78 -4.59 -4.31
CA LEU A 30 3.68 -5.23 -5.26
C LEU A 30 4.03 -4.33 -6.44
N SER A 31 3.08 -3.55 -6.97
CA SER A 31 3.35 -2.62 -8.08
C SER A 31 4.39 -1.56 -7.70
N LEU A 32 4.40 -1.08 -6.45
CA LEU A 32 5.43 -0.17 -5.96
C LEU A 32 6.79 -0.85 -5.82
N ALA A 33 6.81 -2.06 -5.25
CA ALA A 33 8.04 -2.83 -5.11
C ALA A 33 8.66 -3.17 -6.48
N PHE A 34 7.84 -3.59 -7.46
CA PHE A 34 8.29 -3.84 -8.83
C PHE A 34 8.78 -2.57 -9.51
N SER A 35 8.09 -1.44 -9.34
CA SER A 35 8.53 -0.17 -9.90
C SER A 35 9.88 0.27 -9.35
N ALA A 36 10.10 0.10 -8.03
CA ALA A 36 11.40 0.37 -7.40
C ALA A 36 12.49 -0.60 -7.90
N HIS A 37 12.16 -1.89 -8.01
CA HIS A 37 13.08 -2.90 -8.54
C HIS A 37 13.49 -2.60 -10.00
N ARG A 38 12.52 -2.22 -10.85
CA ARG A 38 12.76 -1.82 -12.25
C ARG A 38 13.69 -0.61 -12.36
N LEU A 39 13.67 0.29 -11.37
CA LEU A 39 14.60 1.41 -11.27
C LEU A 39 15.98 1.03 -10.72
N GLY A 40 16.24 -0.26 -10.51
CA GLY A 40 17.51 -0.75 -9.94
C GLY A 40 17.67 -0.53 -8.44
N LYS A 41 16.58 -0.14 -7.74
CA LYS A 41 16.64 0.05 -6.28
C LYS A 41 16.62 -1.30 -5.55
N LYS A 42 17.34 -1.37 -4.43
CA LYS A 42 17.32 -2.53 -3.54
C LYS A 42 16.06 -2.49 -2.68
N VAL A 43 15.09 -3.35 -2.98
CA VAL A 43 13.84 -3.45 -2.25
C VAL A 43 14.01 -4.27 -0.99
N HIS A 44 13.59 -3.73 0.15
CA HIS A 44 13.47 -4.42 1.43
C HIS A 44 11.99 -4.45 1.83
N GLY A 45 11.38 -5.63 1.73
CA GLY A 45 10.00 -5.85 2.10
C GLY A 45 9.81 -5.86 3.62
N TYR A 46 8.71 -5.28 4.08
CA TYR A 46 8.25 -5.35 5.47
C TYR A 46 6.80 -5.78 5.47
N THR A 47 6.53 -6.86 6.17
CA THR A 47 5.18 -7.40 6.36
C THR A 47 4.97 -7.79 7.82
N PHE A 48 3.77 -8.14 8.19
CA PHE A 48 3.45 -8.54 9.55
C PHE A 48 2.32 -9.57 9.61
N HIS A 49 2.23 -10.24 10.74
CA HIS A 49 1.05 -10.99 11.14
C HIS A 49 0.88 -10.90 12.65
N LEU A 50 -0.33 -11.15 13.12
CA LEU A 50 -0.57 -11.24 14.56
C LEU A 50 0.02 -12.54 15.10
N GLU A 51 0.43 -12.51 16.36
CA GLU A 51 0.90 -13.70 17.07
C GLU A 51 -0.13 -14.83 17.00
N GLY A 52 0.36 -16.05 16.87
CA GLY A 52 -0.47 -17.26 16.75
C GLY A 52 -1.15 -17.48 15.39
N ASN A 53 -1.16 -16.50 14.48
CA ASN A 53 -1.82 -16.65 13.18
C ASN A 53 -1.08 -15.93 12.05
N LYS A 54 -0.29 -16.68 11.29
CA LYS A 54 0.37 -16.14 10.10
C LYS A 54 -0.64 -15.84 9.00
N SER A 55 -0.86 -14.56 8.72
CA SER A 55 -1.83 -14.09 7.74
C SER A 55 -1.51 -14.57 6.31
N TYR A 56 -2.55 -14.65 5.48
CA TYR A 56 -2.39 -14.96 4.06
C TYR A 56 -1.60 -13.89 3.32
N ASP A 57 -1.76 -12.63 3.72
CA ASP A 57 -1.03 -11.50 3.15
C ASP A 57 0.48 -11.59 3.43
N ALA A 58 0.86 -11.98 4.66
CA ALA A 58 2.26 -12.19 4.99
C ALA A 58 2.89 -13.32 4.16
N LYS A 59 2.17 -14.45 4.00
CA LYS A 59 2.63 -15.56 3.15
C LYS A 59 2.86 -15.12 1.70
N LYS A 60 1.90 -14.40 1.11
CA LYS A 60 2.03 -13.88 -0.26
C LYS A 60 3.18 -12.88 -0.40
N ALA A 61 3.37 -12.02 0.59
CA ALA A 61 4.47 -11.06 0.58
C ALA A 61 5.83 -11.77 0.59
N GLU A 62 5.97 -12.82 1.41
CA GLU A 62 7.18 -13.66 1.46
C GLU A 62 7.42 -14.40 0.15
N GLU A 63 6.38 -15.02 -0.42
CA GLU A 63 6.47 -15.71 -1.72
C GLU A 63 6.89 -14.76 -2.85
N ALA A 64 6.36 -13.53 -2.86
CA ALA A 64 6.74 -12.52 -3.83
C ALA A 64 8.19 -12.06 -3.65
N ALA A 65 8.60 -11.83 -2.40
CA ALA A 65 9.97 -11.44 -2.08
C ALA A 65 10.99 -12.53 -2.46
N ASP A 66 10.68 -13.80 -2.16
CA ASP A 66 11.52 -14.94 -2.53
C ASP A 66 11.71 -15.04 -4.05
N LYS A 67 10.62 -14.99 -4.81
CA LYS A 67 10.65 -15.04 -6.28
C LYS A 67 11.46 -13.90 -6.92
N MET A 68 11.48 -12.74 -6.28
CA MET A 68 12.17 -11.55 -6.79
C MET A 68 13.56 -11.36 -6.20
N GLY A 69 13.99 -12.21 -5.27
CA GLY A 69 15.26 -12.06 -4.55
C GLY A 69 15.29 -10.84 -3.64
N TRP A 70 14.14 -10.35 -3.19
CA TRP A 70 14.07 -9.23 -2.24
C TRP A 70 14.28 -9.72 -0.81
N LYS A 71 14.95 -8.90 -0.02
CA LYS A 71 14.97 -9.12 1.44
C LYS A 71 13.59 -8.81 1.99
N ILE A 72 13.11 -9.63 2.93
CA ILE A 72 11.84 -9.38 3.62
C ILE A 72 12.00 -9.56 5.13
N ASN A 73 11.37 -8.69 5.88
CA ASN A 73 11.22 -8.79 7.33
C ASN A 73 9.74 -8.99 7.66
N THR A 74 9.43 -10.13 8.29
CA THR A 74 8.09 -10.45 8.78
C THR A 74 8.03 -10.19 10.28
N THR A 75 7.27 -9.19 10.69
CA THR A 75 7.09 -8.82 12.09
C THR A 75 5.96 -9.63 12.70
N VAL A 76 6.22 -10.31 13.81
CA VAL A 76 5.16 -10.89 14.64
C VAL A 76 4.67 -9.80 15.58
N VAL A 77 3.40 -9.46 15.48
CA VAL A 77 2.75 -8.43 16.32
C VAL A 77 2.12 -9.11 17.51
N PRO A 78 2.59 -8.84 18.74
CA PRO A 78 2.03 -9.43 19.95
C PRO A 78 0.63 -8.89 20.21
N ILE A 79 -0.19 -9.66 20.90
CA ILE A 79 -1.55 -9.28 21.29
C ILE A 79 -1.72 -9.06 22.79
N ASP A 80 -0.72 -9.43 23.59
CA ASP A 80 -0.81 -9.35 25.05
C ASP A 80 -0.84 -7.92 25.59
N ASN A 81 -0.32 -6.96 24.82
CA ASN A 81 -0.27 -5.55 25.22
C ASN A 81 -1.29 -4.66 24.48
N LEU A 82 -2.32 -5.26 23.92
CA LEU A 82 -3.26 -4.61 22.98
C LEU A 82 -3.93 -3.35 23.58
N GLU A 83 -4.28 -3.38 24.87
CA GLU A 83 -4.90 -2.25 25.55
C GLU A 83 -3.96 -1.04 25.62
N ASN A 84 -2.71 -1.25 26.05
CA ASN A 84 -1.71 -0.18 26.13
C ASN A 84 -1.37 0.37 24.74
N ASP A 85 -1.29 -0.49 23.73
CA ASP A 85 -1.04 -0.08 22.36
C ASP A 85 -2.18 0.76 21.79
N PHE A 86 -3.41 0.39 22.06
CA PHE A 86 -4.58 1.19 21.67
C PHE A 86 -4.62 2.53 22.41
N MET A 87 -4.30 2.55 23.70
CA MET A 87 -4.18 3.80 24.45
C MET A 87 -3.05 4.69 23.91
N ARG A 88 -1.92 4.11 23.52
CA ARG A 88 -0.83 4.83 22.84
C ARG A 88 -1.30 5.39 21.49
N LEU A 89 -1.96 4.58 20.66
CA LEU A 89 -2.51 5.01 19.38
C LEU A 89 -3.52 6.16 19.52
N LEU A 90 -4.38 6.09 20.52
CA LEU A 90 -5.36 7.13 20.81
C LEU A 90 -4.67 8.45 21.23
N ARG A 91 -3.75 8.39 22.18
CA ARG A 91 -3.14 9.57 22.80
C ARG A 91 -2.07 10.22 21.92
N THR A 92 -1.21 9.41 21.33
CA THR A 92 -0.03 9.88 20.56
C THR A 92 -0.35 10.09 19.08
N TYR A 93 -1.08 9.14 18.49
CA TYR A 93 -1.33 9.13 17.03
C TYR A 93 -2.75 9.56 16.66
N LYS A 94 -3.54 10.01 17.62
CA LYS A 94 -4.91 10.52 17.41
C LYS A 94 -5.81 9.54 16.64
N CYS A 95 -5.69 8.26 16.94
CA CYS A 95 -6.59 7.25 16.40
C CYS A 95 -7.97 7.38 17.05
N VAL A 96 -8.95 7.89 16.32
CA VAL A 96 -10.31 8.15 16.83
C VAL A 96 -11.39 7.33 16.11
N ARG A 97 -11.01 6.53 15.13
CA ARG A 97 -11.92 5.67 14.35
C ARG A 97 -11.30 4.29 14.14
N LYS A 98 -12.15 3.27 14.06
CA LYS A 98 -11.72 1.88 13.84
C LYS A 98 -10.67 1.72 12.73
N PRO A 99 -10.84 2.30 11.50
CA PRO A 99 -9.83 2.17 10.46
C PRO A 99 -8.46 2.75 10.82
N HIS A 100 -8.39 3.78 11.68
CA HIS A 100 -7.11 4.33 12.13
C HIS A 100 -6.35 3.31 12.98
N PHE A 101 -7.05 2.62 13.91
CA PHE A 101 -6.45 1.58 14.72
C PHE A 101 -6.02 0.38 13.87
N GLU A 102 -6.88 -0.11 13.00
CA GLU A 102 -6.59 -1.24 12.12
C GLU A 102 -5.38 -0.98 11.21
N CYS A 103 -5.26 0.24 10.70
CA CYS A 103 -4.16 0.62 9.81
C CYS A 103 -2.86 0.99 10.55
N ALA A 104 -2.91 1.33 11.84
CA ALA A 104 -1.75 1.82 12.57
C ALA A 104 -1.20 0.83 13.62
N PHE A 105 -2.06 -0.01 14.23
CA PHE A 105 -1.66 -0.89 15.31
C PHE A 105 -0.47 -1.79 14.99
N PRO A 106 -0.45 -2.57 13.90
CA PRO A 106 0.67 -3.44 13.60
C PRO A 106 1.97 -2.66 13.34
N PHE A 107 1.83 -1.45 12.86
CA PHE A 107 2.97 -0.61 12.48
C PHE A 107 3.72 -0.01 13.67
N LEU A 108 3.14 -0.02 14.88
CA LEU A 108 3.90 0.24 16.11
C LEU A 108 5.11 -0.71 16.27
N TYR A 109 4.99 -1.92 15.72
CA TYR A 109 6.01 -2.96 15.78
C TYR A 109 6.85 -3.06 14.49
N VAL A 110 6.34 -2.60 13.36
CA VAL A 110 7.05 -2.64 12.07
C VAL A 110 8.04 -1.48 11.94
N TYR A 111 7.61 -0.24 12.25
CA TYR A 111 8.48 0.94 12.08
C TYR A 111 9.82 0.87 12.81
N PRO A 112 9.91 0.38 14.07
CA PRO A 112 11.18 0.23 14.76
C PRO A 112 12.21 -0.65 14.05
N GLN A 113 11.75 -1.55 13.18
CA GLN A 113 12.61 -2.50 12.47
C GLN A 113 13.09 -1.98 11.11
N ILE A 114 12.49 -0.89 10.60
CA ILE A 114 12.83 -0.33 9.30
C ILE A 114 14.18 0.38 9.34
N LYS A 115 15.12 -0.07 8.54
CA LYS A 115 16.46 0.52 8.44
C LYS A 115 16.55 1.61 7.37
N GLN A 116 15.75 1.51 6.30
CA GLN A 116 15.76 2.43 5.17
C GLN A 116 15.19 3.80 5.54
N LYS A 117 15.63 4.84 4.86
CA LYS A 117 15.11 6.22 4.99
C LYS A 117 13.73 6.37 4.38
N TYR A 118 13.53 5.79 3.20
CA TYR A 118 12.30 5.91 2.40
C TYR A 118 11.46 4.65 2.49
N ILE A 119 10.15 4.82 2.62
CA ILE A 119 9.19 3.73 2.74
C ILE A 119 8.13 3.89 1.64
N LEU A 120 8.00 2.89 0.78
CA LEU A 120 6.90 2.81 -0.20
C LEU A 120 5.67 2.18 0.44
N SER A 121 4.52 2.82 0.27
CA SER A 121 3.24 2.34 0.80
C SER A 121 2.14 2.38 -0.25
N GLY A 122 1.42 1.26 -0.39
CA GLY A 122 0.22 1.13 -1.23
C GLY A 122 -1.05 1.73 -0.62
N LEU A 123 -0.93 2.39 0.52
CA LEU A 123 -2.07 3.03 1.19
C LEU A 123 -2.82 4.00 0.26
N GLY A 124 -4.14 3.91 0.30
CA GLY A 124 -5.01 4.78 -0.48
C GLY A 124 -5.34 4.27 -1.88
N ALA A 125 -4.70 3.22 -2.39
CA ALA A 125 -4.96 2.69 -3.73
C ALA A 125 -6.44 2.36 -3.95
N ASP A 126 -6.99 1.40 -3.21
CA ASP A 126 -8.39 0.98 -3.35
C ASP A 126 -9.37 2.12 -3.09
N GLY A 127 -9.18 2.78 -1.96
CA GLY A 127 -10.15 3.73 -1.47
C GLY A 127 -10.18 5.04 -2.27
N HIS A 128 -9.01 5.59 -2.62
CA HIS A 128 -8.92 6.83 -3.37
C HIS A 128 -9.25 6.66 -4.84
N GLN A 129 -8.85 5.54 -5.43
CA GLN A 129 -9.09 5.30 -6.85
C GLN A 129 -10.48 4.73 -7.15
N GLY A 130 -11.28 4.47 -6.13
CA GLY A 130 -12.66 4.02 -6.29
C GLY A 130 -12.82 2.52 -6.54
N MET A 131 -11.86 1.71 -6.07
CA MET A 131 -11.87 0.25 -6.26
C MET A 131 -12.29 -0.53 -5.01
N GLY A 132 -12.45 0.13 -3.89
CA GLY A 132 -12.88 -0.50 -2.64
C GLY A 132 -14.36 -0.92 -2.66
N ARG A 133 -14.74 -1.81 -1.73
CA ARG A 133 -16.12 -2.36 -1.62
C ARG A 133 -17.22 -1.29 -1.60
N LEU A 134 -16.96 -0.14 -1.00
CA LEU A 134 -17.91 0.98 -0.96
C LEU A 134 -18.24 1.54 -2.36
N CYS A 135 -17.44 1.24 -3.36
CA CYS A 135 -17.64 1.71 -4.72
C CYS A 135 -18.49 0.78 -5.57
N ASN A 136 -18.86 -0.40 -5.05
CA ASN A 136 -19.70 -1.37 -5.76
C ASN A 136 -21.10 -0.82 -6.11
N ILE A 137 -21.56 0.20 -5.39
CA ILE A 137 -22.82 0.89 -5.70
C ILE A 137 -22.79 1.60 -7.06
N PHE A 138 -21.60 1.83 -7.63
CA PHE A 138 -21.44 2.54 -8.90
C PHE A 138 -21.43 1.64 -10.13
N HIS A 139 -21.58 0.32 -9.99
CA HIS A 139 -21.45 -0.63 -11.09
C HIS A 139 -22.46 -0.42 -12.23
N LYS A 140 -23.59 0.28 -11.99
CA LYS A 140 -24.62 0.63 -12.99
C LYS A 140 -24.85 2.12 -13.09
N THR A 141 -23.92 2.93 -12.63
CA THR A 141 -24.07 4.38 -12.62
C THR A 141 -23.22 5.03 -13.70
N PRO A 142 -23.67 6.17 -14.27
CA PRO A 142 -22.86 6.94 -15.20
C PRO A 142 -21.51 7.34 -14.60
N LYS A 143 -20.49 7.41 -15.45
CA LYS A 143 -19.11 7.75 -15.07
C LYS A 143 -19.03 9.04 -14.28
N GLU A 144 -19.83 10.06 -14.65
CA GLU A 144 -19.85 11.37 -14.01
C GLU A 144 -20.18 11.30 -12.51
N LYS A 145 -21.12 10.42 -12.11
CA LYS A 145 -21.47 10.21 -10.70
C LYS A 145 -20.33 9.52 -9.95
N PHE A 146 -19.68 8.57 -10.58
CA PHE A 146 -18.51 7.89 -10.01
C PHE A 146 -17.32 8.85 -9.87
N ASP A 147 -17.07 9.68 -10.87
CA ASP A 147 -16.01 10.69 -10.85
C ASP A 147 -16.25 11.73 -9.74
N LYS A 148 -17.50 12.21 -9.60
CA LYS A 148 -17.86 13.11 -8.51
C LYS A 148 -17.58 12.51 -7.14
N PHE A 149 -17.93 11.24 -6.94
CA PHE A 149 -17.64 10.52 -5.70
C PHE A 149 -16.14 10.44 -5.44
N ARG A 150 -15.32 10.09 -6.44
CA ARG A 150 -13.86 10.03 -6.32
C ARG A 150 -13.26 11.38 -5.97
N ILE A 151 -13.68 12.46 -6.64
CA ILE A 151 -13.23 13.82 -6.37
C ILE A 151 -13.56 14.24 -4.92
N GLU A 152 -14.76 13.93 -4.45
CA GLU A 152 -15.14 14.21 -3.05
C GLU A 152 -14.30 13.41 -2.06
N ARG A 153 -13.94 12.17 -2.39
CA ARG A 153 -13.02 11.37 -1.55
C ARG A 153 -11.62 11.96 -1.49
N PHE A 154 -11.08 12.47 -2.58
CA PHE A 154 -9.77 13.12 -2.60
C PHE A 154 -9.69 14.37 -1.72
N LYS A 155 -10.83 15.00 -1.44
CA LYS A 155 -10.91 16.17 -0.53
C LYS A 155 -10.86 15.75 0.94
N LYS A 156 -11.16 14.50 1.27
CA LYS A 156 -11.17 14.05 2.67
C LYS A 156 -9.74 14.01 3.20
N GLU A 157 -9.57 14.57 4.37
CA GLU A 157 -8.35 14.48 5.16
C GLU A 157 -8.34 13.16 5.94
N ASN A 158 -7.14 12.75 6.37
CA ASN A 158 -6.90 11.55 7.18
C ASN A 158 -7.66 10.29 6.71
N TYR A 159 -7.40 9.91 5.46
CA TYR A 159 -7.96 8.70 4.90
C TYR A 159 -7.15 7.48 5.34
N ALA A 160 -7.85 6.46 5.90
CA ALA A 160 -7.28 5.15 6.20
C ALA A 160 -5.97 5.17 7.01
N GLY A 161 -5.86 6.04 7.99
CA GLY A 161 -4.71 6.07 8.89
C GLY A 161 -3.44 6.69 8.30
N ILE A 162 -3.52 7.44 7.19
CA ILE A 162 -2.34 8.06 6.57
C ILE A 162 -1.65 9.04 7.51
N GLU A 163 -2.40 9.87 8.25
CA GLU A 163 -1.81 10.78 9.24
C GLU A 163 -1.06 10.03 10.34
N GLN A 164 -1.58 8.87 10.76
CA GLN A 164 -0.91 8.02 11.74
C GLN A 164 0.42 7.49 11.19
N HIS A 165 0.46 7.09 9.92
CA HIS A 165 1.69 6.69 9.26
C HIS A 165 2.68 7.84 9.08
N LEU A 166 2.21 9.06 8.78
CA LEU A 166 3.07 10.24 8.69
C LEU A 166 3.69 10.56 10.06
N THR A 167 2.91 10.50 11.15
CA THR A 167 3.43 10.70 12.51
C THR A 167 4.45 9.61 12.90
N LEU A 168 4.19 8.34 12.55
CA LEU A 168 5.16 7.25 12.73
C LEU A 168 6.44 7.50 11.92
N CYS A 169 6.32 7.93 10.68
CA CYS A 169 7.49 8.29 9.87
C CYS A 169 8.33 9.39 10.49
N GLU A 170 7.70 10.41 11.05
CA GLU A 170 8.36 11.51 11.74
C GLU A 170 9.08 11.02 12.98
N GLU A 171 8.42 10.23 13.83
CA GLU A 171 9.01 9.64 15.04
C GLU A 171 10.26 8.82 14.76
N TYR A 172 10.26 8.03 13.67
CA TYR A 172 11.39 7.19 13.29
C TYR A 172 12.32 7.81 12.24
N GLY A 173 12.18 9.10 11.94
CA GLY A 173 13.03 9.83 10.98
C GLY A 173 12.93 9.26 9.56
N LYS A 174 11.78 8.73 9.15
CA LYS A 174 11.52 8.13 7.85
C LYS A 174 10.75 9.09 6.93
N VAL A 175 10.70 8.75 5.65
CA VAL A 175 9.94 9.46 4.62
C VAL A 175 8.97 8.46 3.98
N LEU A 176 7.67 8.71 4.14
CA LEU A 176 6.63 7.90 3.51
C LEU A 176 6.38 8.38 2.08
N VAL A 177 6.55 7.49 1.12
CA VAL A 177 6.19 7.69 -0.29
C VAL A 177 4.98 6.83 -0.59
N HIS A 178 3.86 7.47 -0.88
CA HIS A 178 2.54 6.83 -1.04
C HIS A 178 1.84 7.31 -2.32
N PRO A 179 2.30 6.86 -3.50
CA PRO A 179 1.91 7.40 -4.81
C PRO A 179 0.41 7.34 -5.10
N TYR A 180 -0.30 6.39 -4.50
CA TYR A 180 -1.74 6.24 -4.68
C TYR A 180 -2.58 7.27 -3.94
N TYR A 181 -2.00 7.95 -2.94
CA TYR A 181 -2.72 8.93 -2.15
C TYR A 181 -2.56 10.34 -2.71
N LYS A 182 -3.63 10.89 -3.28
CA LYS A 182 -3.71 12.28 -3.79
C LYS A 182 -2.64 12.69 -4.83
N HIS A 183 -1.86 11.75 -5.39
CA HIS A 183 -0.91 12.11 -6.43
C HIS A 183 -1.63 12.42 -7.74
N LYS A 184 -1.37 13.62 -8.30
CA LYS A 184 -2.12 14.15 -9.46
C LYS A 184 -2.08 13.23 -10.69
N ASP A 185 -0.92 12.69 -11.03
CA ASP A 185 -0.77 11.87 -12.24
C ASP A 185 -1.41 10.51 -12.09
N VAL A 186 -1.33 9.90 -10.89
CA VAL A 186 -2.01 8.65 -10.55
C VAL A 186 -3.53 8.87 -10.59
N THR A 187 -4.01 9.92 -9.95
CA THR A 187 -5.42 10.30 -9.98
C THR A 187 -5.91 10.52 -11.41
N LYS A 188 -5.17 11.30 -12.22
CA LYS A 188 -5.48 11.56 -13.63
C LYS A 188 -5.51 10.27 -14.45
N TYR A 189 -4.64 9.30 -14.14
CA TYR A 189 -4.65 8.00 -14.81
C TYR A 189 -5.93 7.23 -14.52
N PHE A 190 -6.31 7.08 -13.25
CA PHE A 190 -7.50 6.31 -12.86
C PHE A 190 -8.81 6.99 -13.24
N MET A 191 -8.86 8.32 -13.27
CA MET A 191 -10.04 9.08 -13.71
C MET A 191 -10.41 8.88 -15.18
N LYS A 192 -9.54 8.30 -16.01
CA LYS A 192 -9.87 7.92 -17.40
C LYS A 192 -10.87 6.77 -17.49
N TYR A 193 -10.95 5.94 -16.46
CA TYR A 193 -11.73 4.71 -16.43
C TYR A 193 -13.02 4.90 -15.65
N ASP A 194 -14.09 4.26 -16.13
CA ASP A 194 -15.31 4.12 -15.37
C ASP A 194 -15.19 3.00 -14.31
N TRP A 195 -16.26 2.82 -13.51
CA TRP A 195 -16.27 1.80 -12.47
C TRP A 195 -16.10 0.39 -13.05
N PHE A 196 -16.78 0.12 -14.17
CA PHE A 196 -16.77 -1.22 -14.77
C PHE A 196 -15.41 -1.58 -15.36
N GLU A 197 -14.79 -0.64 -16.07
CA GLU A 197 -13.45 -0.82 -16.63
C GLU A 197 -12.40 -1.08 -15.55
N LEU A 198 -12.45 -0.33 -14.43
CA LEU A 198 -11.55 -0.53 -13.30
C LEU A 198 -11.75 -1.89 -12.66
N ASN A 199 -12.99 -2.25 -12.34
CA ASN A 199 -13.27 -3.48 -11.61
C ASN A 199 -13.16 -4.73 -12.48
N LYS A 200 -13.44 -4.67 -13.77
CA LYS A 200 -13.21 -5.79 -14.70
C LYS A 200 -11.73 -6.14 -14.81
N LYS A 201 -10.86 -5.16 -14.90
CA LYS A 201 -9.41 -5.36 -14.89
C LYS A 201 -8.93 -5.87 -13.53
N PHE A 202 -9.55 -5.42 -12.45
CA PHE A 202 -9.23 -5.83 -11.08
C PHE A 202 -9.75 -7.22 -10.71
N GLU A 203 -10.93 -7.63 -11.17
CA GLU A 203 -11.38 -9.02 -11.00
C GLU A 203 -10.37 -10.01 -11.60
N PHE A 204 -9.79 -9.66 -12.73
CA PHE A 204 -8.74 -10.46 -13.36
C PHE A 204 -7.44 -10.46 -12.54
N GLN A 205 -7.05 -9.34 -11.97
CA GLN A 205 -5.84 -9.20 -11.15
C GLN A 205 -5.99 -9.81 -9.75
N HIS A 206 -7.15 -9.65 -9.08
CA HIS A 206 -7.40 -10.23 -7.76
C HIS A 206 -7.59 -11.75 -7.78
N ARG A 207 -8.18 -12.30 -8.83
CA ARG A 207 -8.29 -13.77 -9.00
C ARG A 207 -6.97 -14.43 -9.37
N ASN A 208 -6.00 -13.68 -9.90
CA ASN A 208 -4.74 -14.19 -10.42
C ASN A 208 -3.52 -13.44 -9.86
N CYS A 209 -3.45 -13.19 -8.55
CA CYS A 209 -2.21 -12.71 -7.93
C CYS A 209 -1.01 -13.62 -8.24
N SER A 210 -1.23 -14.94 -8.32
CA SER A 210 -0.26 -15.91 -8.80
C SER A 210 0.13 -15.67 -10.27
N TYR A 211 -0.80 -15.20 -11.11
CA TYR A 211 -0.55 -14.91 -12.52
C TYR A 211 0.25 -13.60 -12.68
N PHE A 212 -0.03 -12.59 -11.86
CA PHE A 212 0.72 -11.32 -11.90
C PHE A 212 2.17 -11.54 -11.43
N ILE A 213 2.38 -12.29 -10.35
CA ILE A 213 3.70 -12.70 -9.89
C ILE A 213 4.43 -13.49 -10.98
N ASN A 214 3.76 -14.45 -11.63
CA ASN A 214 4.35 -15.25 -12.69
C ASN A 214 4.62 -14.43 -13.96
N THR A 215 3.74 -13.52 -14.34
CA THR A 215 3.90 -12.67 -15.54
C THR A 215 4.98 -11.62 -15.33
N CYS A 216 5.04 -10.99 -14.15
CA CYS A 216 6.11 -10.05 -13.83
C CYS A 216 7.46 -10.75 -13.71
N CYS A 217 7.55 -11.90 -13.04
CA CYS A 217 8.79 -12.70 -13.02
C CYS A 217 9.25 -13.09 -14.43
N TYR A 218 8.31 -13.44 -15.33
CA TYR A 218 8.65 -13.80 -16.72
C TYR A 218 9.14 -12.62 -17.57
N VAL A 219 8.65 -11.41 -17.29
CA VAL A 219 9.04 -10.19 -18.01
C VAL A 219 10.34 -9.59 -17.48
N TYR A 220 10.67 -9.79 -16.20
CA TYR A 220 11.83 -9.17 -15.55
C TYR A 220 13.03 -10.10 -15.35
N THR A 221 12.90 -11.40 -15.65
CA THR A 221 14.02 -12.39 -15.60
C THR A 221 14.60 -12.70 -16.97
N LYS A 222 14.17 -12.01 -18.04
CA LYS A 222 14.83 -11.95 -19.34
C LYS A 222 15.46 -10.57 -19.54
#